data_89530cbe74e1f216c8ae17c0461c52c2
#
_entry.id   89530cbe74e1f216c8ae17c0461c52c2
#
_cell.length_a   1.000
_cell.length_b   1.000
_cell.length_c   1.000
_cell.angle_alpha   90.00
_cell.angle_beta   90.00
_cell.angle_gamma   90.00
#
_symmetry.space_group_name_H-M   'P 1'
#
loop_
_entity.id
_entity.type
_entity.pdbx_description
1 polymer ?
#
loop_
_entity_poly.entity_id
_entity_poly.type
_entity_poly.pdbx_seq_one_letter_code
_entity_poly.pdbx_strand_id
1 'polypeptide(L)'
;MNSRLIKTFAVIVIIAAGMTACGQKKNVTTDDVSEKETANIQETAAQEVTAQKIITQEITTEKEPEDDEYVLVKKYIPDIYVELRYATENNFTGVKIYDFTEAYLRYGTVKKLAQVQKELKQQGYSLKIWDAYRPFEAQQKLWEVYPDPNYVANPANGMRRHNLGGTVDITIVAADGSIIPMPSEFDDFSLKADRNYSDIDNEEAVNNVMILQNAMENNGFTGYQGEWWDYSDTVEYEAVDFEP
;
A
#
# COMPACT_ATOMS: atom_id res chain seq x y z
N MET A 1 3.14 24.07 25.76
CA MET A 1 1.87 24.81 25.58
C MET A 1 1.67 25.00 24.09
N ASN A 2 0.85 24.18 23.47
CA ASN A 2 0.04 24.52 22.28
C ASN A 2 -0.80 23.32 21.92
N SER A 3 -2.09 23.51 22.14
CA SER A 3 -3.13 22.51 21.94
C SER A 3 -3.40 22.29 20.45
N ARG A 4 -3.44 21.01 20.01
CA ARG A 4 -3.93 20.63 18.68
C ARG A 4 -5.45 20.63 18.68
N LEU A 5 -6.03 21.50 17.86
CA LEU A 5 -7.46 21.56 17.56
C LEU A 5 -7.86 20.31 16.75
N ILE A 6 -8.71 19.50 17.35
CA ILE A 6 -9.48 18.47 16.64
C ILE A 6 -10.62 19.20 15.92
N LYS A 7 -10.62 19.17 14.58
CA LYS A 7 -11.74 19.68 13.78
C LYS A 7 -12.83 18.58 13.66
N THR A 8 -13.79 18.68 14.55
CA THR A 8 -15.04 17.91 14.43
C THR A 8 -15.94 18.65 13.45
N PHE A 9 -16.30 18.04 12.32
CA PHE A 9 -17.33 18.56 11.43
C PHE A 9 -18.71 18.32 12.06
N ALA A 10 -19.28 19.34 12.64
CA ALA A 10 -20.68 19.36 13.05
C ALA A 10 -21.52 19.79 11.86
N VAL A 11 -22.42 18.92 11.40
CA VAL A 11 -23.47 19.26 10.44
C VAL A 11 -24.52 20.03 11.21
N ILE A 12 -24.60 21.33 10.99
CA ILE A 12 -25.67 22.17 11.54
C ILE A 12 -26.87 22.09 10.60
N VAL A 13 -27.94 21.44 11.06
CA VAL A 13 -29.24 21.51 10.43
C VAL A 13 -29.91 22.81 10.91
N ILE A 14 -30.03 23.79 10.03
CA ILE A 14 -30.76 25.03 10.29
C ILE A 14 -32.25 24.76 10.04
N ILE A 15 -33.03 24.68 11.08
CA ILE A 15 -34.49 24.72 11.00
C ILE A 15 -34.91 26.21 11.03
N ALA A 16 -35.32 26.74 9.90
CA ALA A 16 -35.90 28.07 9.80
C ALA A 16 -37.40 28.01 10.23
N ALA A 17 -37.67 28.47 11.42
CA ALA A 17 -39.05 28.71 11.86
C ALA A 17 -39.47 30.13 11.41
N GLY A 18 -40.29 30.18 10.37
CA GLY A 18 -40.99 31.41 9.96
C GLY A 18 -42.31 31.54 10.73
N MET A 19 -42.40 32.49 11.64
CA MET A 19 -43.64 32.94 12.23
C MET A 19 -44.25 34.07 11.37
N THR A 20 -45.45 33.85 10.89
CA THR A 20 -46.35 34.97 10.60
C THR A 20 -47.78 34.61 11.06
N ALA A 21 -48.31 35.45 11.93
CA ALA A 21 -49.60 35.35 12.55
C ALA A 21 -50.70 35.87 11.62
N CYS A 22 -51.85 35.29 11.62
CA CYS A 22 -53.13 35.88 11.97
C CYS A 22 -54.33 35.04 11.60
N GLY A 23 -55.13 34.62 12.57
CA GLY A 23 -56.58 34.60 12.57
C GLY A 23 -57.31 33.49 11.82
N GLN A 24 -57.66 32.42 12.53
CA GLN A 24 -59.09 31.98 12.71
C GLN A 24 -59.12 30.63 13.47
N LYS A 25 -59.81 30.60 14.59
CA LYS A 25 -60.07 29.41 15.39
C LYS A 25 -60.94 28.42 14.60
N LYS A 26 -60.34 27.26 14.25
CA LYS A 26 -61.08 26.01 14.05
C LYS A 26 -60.54 25.00 15.05
N ASN A 27 -61.43 24.42 15.84
CA ASN A 27 -61.14 23.31 16.73
C ASN A 27 -60.64 22.13 15.90
N VAL A 28 -59.32 21.88 15.97
CA VAL A 28 -58.72 20.62 15.53
C VAL A 28 -58.43 19.85 16.80
N THR A 29 -58.99 18.64 16.87
CA THR A 29 -58.75 17.72 18.01
C THR A 29 -57.30 17.32 18.05
N THR A 30 -56.69 17.28 19.23
CA THR A 30 -55.26 17.03 19.49
C THR A 30 -54.77 15.66 19.01
N ASP A 31 -55.66 14.74 18.65
CA ASP A 31 -55.33 13.37 18.25
C ASP A 31 -54.85 13.27 16.78
N ASP A 32 -55.30 14.15 15.88
CA ASP A 32 -54.98 14.10 14.44
C ASP A 32 -53.60 14.65 14.09
N VAL A 33 -52.99 15.46 14.98
CA VAL A 33 -51.63 16.02 14.81
C VAL A 33 -50.56 15.01 15.26
N SER A 34 -50.85 14.22 16.30
CA SER A 34 -49.91 13.20 16.83
C SER A 34 -49.72 12.03 15.88
N GLU A 35 -50.76 11.57 15.19
CA GLU A 35 -50.63 10.44 14.24
C GLU A 35 -49.87 10.83 12.98
N LYS A 36 -50.02 12.05 12.48
CA LYS A 36 -49.27 12.52 11.28
C LYS A 36 -47.80 12.77 11.54
N GLU A 37 -47.44 13.30 12.73
CA GLU A 37 -46.03 13.45 13.11
C GLU A 37 -45.35 12.09 13.34
N THR A 38 -46.03 11.16 13.97
CA THR A 38 -45.50 9.81 14.22
C THR A 38 -45.30 9.03 12.91
N ALA A 39 -46.20 9.14 11.95
CA ALA A 39 -46.10 8.51 10.65
C ALA A 39 -44.95 9.08 9.81
N ASN A 40 -44.73 10.40 9.86
CA ASN A 40 -43.65 11.05 9.11
C ASN A 40 -42.26 10.69 9.69
N ILE A 41 -42.13 10.59 11.03
CA ILE A 41 -40.91 10.15 11.68
C ILE A 41 -40.56 8.69 11.36
N GLN A 42 -41.57 7.81 11.30
CA GLN A 42 -41.37 6.40 10.95
C GLN A 42 -40.98 6.22 9.47
N GLU A 43 -41.56 7.00 8.54
CA GLU A 43 -41.20 6.96 7.13
C GLU A 43 -39.78 7.47 6.88
N THR A 44 -39.37 8.56 7.57
CA THR A 44 -38.01 9.09 7.47
C THR A 44 -36.96 8.11 8.04
N ALA A 45 -37.24 7.49 9.19
CA ALA A 45 -36.37 6.49 9.78
C ALA A 45 -36.22 5.23 8.92
N ALA A 46 -37.29 4.80 8.26
CA ALA A 46 -37.30 3.67 7.34
C ALA A 46 -36.49 3.96 6.06
N GLN A 47 -36.56 5.20 5.55
CA GLN A 47 -35.74 5.64 4.40
C GLN A 47 -34.24 5.72 4.75
N GLU A 48 -33.88 6.22 5.92
CA GLU A 48 -32.49 6.26 6.38
C GLU A 48 -31.90 4.84 6.59
N VAL A 49 -32.63 3.94 7.19
CA VAL A 49 -32.22 2.53 7.36
C VAL A 49 -32.05 1.84 6.01
N THR A 50 -32.95 2.13 5.05
CA THR A 50 -32.88 1.57 3.69
C THR A 50 -31.64 2.14 2.94
N ALA A 51 -31.39 3.44 3.04
CA ALA A 51 -30.22 4.08 2.44
C ALA A 51 -28.91 3.56 3.03
N GLN A 52 -28.82 3.41 4.34
CA GLN A 52 -27.65 2.80 5.00
C GLN A 52 -27.46 1.33 4.59
N LYS A 53 -28.54 0.56 4.43
CA LYS A 53 -28.47 -0.83 4.00
C LYS A 53 -28.03 -0.97 2.53
N ILE A 54 -28.43 -0.05 1.66
CA ILE A 54 -27.98 0.02 0.27
C ILE A 54 -26.48 0.39 0.22
N ILE A 55 -26.05 1.41 0.96
CA ILE A 55 -24.64 1.80 1.04
C ILE A 55 -23.78 0.65 1.58
N THR A 56 -24.26 -0.08 2.58
CA THR A 56 -23.54 -1.24 3.15
C THR A 56 -23.49 -2.41 2.16
N GLN A 57 -24.50 -2.59 1.30
CA GLN A 57 -24.50 -3.62 0.25
C GLN A 57 -23.62 -3.25 -0.94
N GLU A 58 -23.51 -1.98 -1.32
CA GLU A 58 -22.58 -1.54 -2.39
C GLU A 58 -21.12 -1.66 -1.97
N ILE A 59 -20.80 -1.52 -0.68
CA ILE A 59 -19.40 -1.69 -0.16
C ILE A 59 -18.98 -3.18 -0.14
N THR A 60 -19.94 -4.13 -0.20
CA THR A 60 -19.65 -5.58 -0.04
C THR A 60 -19.57 -6.37 -1.34
N THR A 61 -19.53 -5.74 -2.53
CA THR A 61 -19.57 -6.47 -3.81
C THR A 61 -18.32 -6.36 -4.69
N GLU A 62 -17.24 -5.70 -4.24
CA GLU A 62 -15.98 -5.85 -4.97
C GLU A 62 -15.41 -7.24 -4.61
N LYS A 63 -15.42 -8.16 -5.58
CA LYS A 63 -14.82 -9.49 -5.41
C LYS A 63 -13.35 -9.31 -5.04
N GLU A 64 -12.90 -10.00 -3.99
CA GLU A 64 -11.48 -10.02 -3.64
C GLU A 64 -10.69 -10.60 -4.83
N PRO A 65 -9.54 -9.99 -5.22
CA PRO A 65 -8.73 -10.51 -6.32
C PRO A 65 -8.25 -11.94 -6.07
N GLU A 66 -8.00 -12.67 -7.14
CA GLU A 66 -7.29 -13.95 -7.04
C GLU A 66 -5.80 -13.70 -6.72
N ASP A 67 -5.12 -14.68 -6.14
CA ASP A 67 -3.74 -14.52 -5.66
C ASP A 67 -2.73 -14.20 -6.76
N ASP A 68 -3.02 -14.56 -7.99
CA ASP A 68 -2.22 -14.29 -9.17
C ASP A 68 -2.58 -13.00 -9.92
N GLU A 69 -3.60 -12.26 -9.48
CA GLU A 69 -3.93 -10.97 -10.06
C GLU A 69 -2.95 -9.89 -9.59
N TYR A 70 -2.56 -8.98 -10.51
CA TYR A 70 -1.79 -7.80 -10.15
C TYR A 70 -2.67 -6.77 -9.43
N VAL A 71 -2.17 -6.25 -8.33
CA VAL A 71 -2.87 -5.22 -7.55
C VAL A 71 -1.93 -4.09 -7.17
N LEU A 72 -2.50 -2.91 -6.99
CA LEU A 72 -1.80 -1.76 -6.43
C LEU A 72 -1.51 -2.03 -4.94
N VAL A 73 -0.23 -2.06 -4.56
CA VAL A 73 0.20 -2.39 -3.19
C VAL A 73 -0.45 -1.45 -2.16
N LYS A 74 -0.47 -0.15 -2.44
CA LYS A 74 -1.06 0.85 -1.53
C LYS A 74 -2.56 0.73 -1.31
N LYS A 75 -3.30 0.03 -2.19
CA LYS A 75 -4.73 -0.26 -1.96
C LYS A 75 -4.91 -1.18 -0.74
N TYR A 76 -3.98 -2.08 -0.48
CA TYR A 76 -4.03 -3.09 0.59
C TYR A 76 -3.10 -2.78 1.77
N ILE A 77 -2.04 -2.02 1.54
CA ILE A 77 -1.08 -1.57 2.55
C ILE A 77 -0.92 -0.04 2.43
N PRO A 78 -1.92 0.75 2.85
CA PRO A 78 -1.97 2.19 2.57
C PRO A 78 -0.84 2.99 3.24
N ASP A 79 -0.26 2.46 4.29
CA ASP A 79 0.81 3.08 5.07
C ASP A 79 2.24 2.58 4.73
N ILE A 80 2.38 1.73 3.69
CA ILE A 80 3.70 1.37 3.15
C ILE A 80 4.30 2.56 2.41
N TYR A 81 5.61 2.77 2.55
CA TYR A 81 6.32 3.76 1.75
C TYR A 81 6.69 3.18 0.37
N VAL A 82 6.58 3.99 -0.67
CA VAL A 82 6.94 3.62 -2.04
C VAL A 82 7.81 4.72 -2.63
N GLU A 83 9.00 4.34 -3.09
CA GLU A 83 9.98 5.20 -3.77
C GLU A 83 10.60 4.38 -4.89
N LEU A 84 9.85 4.17 -5.99
CA LEU A 84 10.34 3.38 -7.12
C LEU A 84 11.55 4.07 -7.76
N ARG A 85 12.73 3.51 -7.53
CA ARG A 85 14.03 4.11 -7.93
C ARG A 85 14.17 4.13 -9.44
N TYR A 86 13.72 3.11 -10.14
CA TYR A 86 13.76 3.03 -11.60
C TYR A 86 12.72 3.89 -12.31
N ALA A 87 11.75 4.44 -11.58
CA ALA A 87 10.83 5.47 -12.09
C ALA A 87 11.46 6.88 -12.17
N THR A 88 12.70 7.03 -11.73
CA THR A 88 13.46 8.30 -11.71
C THR A 88 14.88 8.07 -12.20
N GLU A 89 15.68 9.12 -12.29
CA GLU A 89 17.12 9.05 -12.56
C GLU A 89 17.93 8.65 -11.30
N ASN A 90 17.29 8.56 -10.13
CA ASN A 90 17.94 8.21 -8.86
C ASN A 90 18.10 6.68 -8.72
N ASN A 91 18.85 6.09 -9.64
CA ASN A 91 19.26 4.68 -9.68
C ASN A 91 20.68 4.58 -10.25
N PHE A 92 21.27 3.39 -10.21
CA PHE A 92 22.69 3.20 -10.61
C PHE A 92 22.97 3.49 -12.09
N THR A 93 21.94 3.46 -12.95
CA THR A 93 22.09 3.76 -14.39
C THR A 93 22.08 5.26 -14.69
N GLY A 94 21.56 6.08 -13.79
CA GLY A 94 21.34 7.51 -13.98
C GLY A 94 20.27 7.87 -15.01
N VAL A 95 19.48 6.89 -15.47
CA VAL A 95 18.35 7.13 -16.40
C VAL A 95 17.07 6.53 -15.86
N LYS A 96 15.94 7.15 -16.17
CA LYS A 96 14.63 6.60 -15.84
C LYS A 96 14.34 5.37 -16.71
N ILE A 97 13.98 4.26 -16.09
CA ILE A 97 13.76 2.97 -16.75
C ILE A 97 12.29 2.78 -17.15
N TYR A 98 11.33 3.13 -16.26
CA TYR A 98 9.89 3.07 -16.55
C TYR A 98 9.16 4.33 -16.06
N ASP A 99 7.91 4.55 -16.52
CA ASP A 99 7.20 5.84 -16.33
C ASP A 99 6.16 5.84 -15.19
N PHE A 100 5.74 4.68 -14.68
CA PHE A 100 4.81 4.60 -13.55
C PHE A 100 5.54 4.78 -12.21
N THR A 101 4.80 5.24 -11.19
CA THR A 101 5.34 5.56 -9.86
C THR A 101 4.66 4.80 -8.73
N GLU A 102 3.72 3.93 -9.07
CA GLU A 102 2.96 3.11 -8.13
C GLU A 102 3.46 1.67 -8.17
N ALA A 103 3.59 1.04 -6.99
CA ALA A 103 4.05 -0.33 -6.88
C ALA A 103 2.89 -1.31 -7.11
N TYR A 104 3.10 -2.25 -8.04
CA TYR A 104 2.18 -3.36 -8.31
C TYR A 104 2.87 -4.69 -8.01
N LEU A 105 2.13 -5.63 -7.44
CA LEU A 105 2.57 -7.01 -7.19
C LEU A 105 1.36 -7.95 -7.32
N ARG A 106 1.62 -9.25 -7.35
CA ARG A 106 0.58 -10.27 -7.25
C ARG A 106 -0.13 -10.17 -5.90
N TYR A 107 -1.44 -10.35 -5.90
CA TYR A 107 -2.25 -10.17 -4.69
C TYR A 107 -1.79 -11.09 -3.55
N GLY A 108 -1.45 -12.35 -3.84
CA GLY A 108 -0.89 -13.28 -2.86
C GLY A 108 0.38 -12.74 -2.18
N THR A 109 1.27 -12.14 -2.96
CA THR A 109 2.49 -11.48 -2.45
C THR A 109 2.15 -10.26 -1.60
N VAL A 110 1.17 -9.44 -2.01
CA VAL A 110 0.72 -8.26 -1.24
C VAL A 110 0.13 -8.67 0.11
N LYS A 111 -0.63 -9.77 0.17
CA LYS A 111 -1.15 -10.31 1.45
C LYS A 111 -0.04 -10.66 2.43
N LYS A 112 1.05 -11.27 1.94
CA LYS A 112 2.23 -11.59 2.77
C LYS A 112 2.96 -10.32 3.23
N LEU A 113 3.18 -9.35 2.31
CA LEU A 113 3.78 -8.06 2.67
C LEU A 113 2.94 -7.29 3.71
N ALA A 114 1.62 -7.41 3.68
CA ALA A 114 0.76 -6.80 4.69
C ALA A 114 1.00 -7.39 6.10
N GLN A 115 1.34 -8.68 6.21
CA GLN A 115 1.73 -9.28 7.49
C GLN A 115 3.11 -8.79 7.93
N VAL A 116 4.08 -8.71 7.01
CA VAL A 116 5.41 -8.12 7.29
C VAL A 116 5.28 -6.68 7.79
N GLN A 117 4.52 -5.83 7.09
CA GLN A 117 4.27 -4.45 7.50
C GLN A 117 3.66 -4.38 8.91
N LYS A 118 2.67 -5.22 9.19
CA LYS A 118 2.02 -5.29 10.51
C LYS A 118 2.99 -5.69 11.62
N GLU A 119 3.87 -6.65 11.37
CA GLU A 119 4.90 -7.11 12.31
C GLU A 119 5.93 -6.01 12.59
N LEU A 120 6.45 -5.36 11.54
CA LEU A 120 7.44 -4.29 11.65
C LEU A 120 6.89 -3.05 12.36
N LYS A 121 5.62 -2.72 12.14
CA LYS A 121 4.98 -1.59 12.85
C LYS A 121 4.91 -1.77 14.36
N GLN A 122 4.81 -2.99 14.86
CA GLN A 122 4.86 -3.28 16.30
C GLN A 122 6.24 -2.99 16.89
N GLN A 123 7.27 -2.97 16.05
CA GLN A 123 8.66 -2.69 16.42
C GLN A 123 9.06 -1.24 16.14
N GLY A 124 8.14 -0.41 15.61
CA GLY A 124 8.41 1.01 15.30
C GLY A 124 9.00 1.25 13.91
N TYR A 125 8.92 0.26 13.02
CA TYR A 125 9.40 0.36 11.64
C TYR A 125 8.25 0.34 10.62
N SER A 126 8.57 0.69 9.38
CA SER A 126 7.69 0.56 8.22
C SER A 126 8.48 0.09 7.02
N LEU A 127 7.84 -0.68 6.13
CA LEU A 127 8.41 -1.07 4.85
C LEU A 127 8.50 0.13 3.89
N LYS A 128 9.55 0.11 3.04
CA LYS A 128 9.72 1.03 1.93
C LYS A 128 10.17 0.27 0.69
N ILE A 129 9.36 0.32 -0.36
CA ILE A 129 9.60 -0.36 -1.64
C ILE A 129 10.46 0.53 -2.54
N TRP A 130 11.52 -0.04 -3.14
CA TRP A 130 12.38 0.58 -4.14
C TRP A 130 12.12 0.07 -5.56
N ASP A 131 11.74 -1.21 -5.73
CA ASP A 131 11.23 -1.79 -6.96
C ASP A 131 10.24 -2.92 -6.66
N ALA A 132 9.30 -3.16 -7.58
CA ALA A 132 8.27 -4.18 -7.43
C ALA A 132 8.07 -4.92 -8.77
N TYR A 133 6.85 -4.98 -9.32
CA TYR A 133 6.69 -5.44 -10.68
C TYR A 133 7.47 -4.55 -11.64
N ARG A 134 8.29 -5.18 -12.47
CA ARG A 134 9.05 -4.53 -13.55
C ARG A 134 8.59 -5.13 -14.88
N PRO A 135 7.94 -4.34 -15.77
CA PRO A 135 7.59 -4.80 -17.12
C PRO A 135 8.78 -5.37 -17.87
N PHE A 136 8.53 -6.30 -18.78
CA PHE A 136 9.61 -6.93 -19.51
C PHE A 136 10.39 -5.93 -20.39
N GLU A 137 9.71 -4.95 -20.97
CA GLU A 137 10.33 -3.86 -21.73
C GLU A 137 11.26 -3.01 -20.84
N ALA A 138 10.88 -2.80 -19.58
CA ALA A 138 11.74 -2.11 -18.62
C ALA A 138 13.00 -2.93 -18.29
N GLN A 139 12.89 -4.25 -18.20
CA GLN A 139 14.06 -5.14 -18.07
C GLN A 139 14.96 -5.09 -19.31
N GLN A 140 14.37 -5.04 -20.52
CA GLN A 140 15.14 -4.88 -21.76
C GLN A 140 15.90 -3.55 -21.76
N LYS A 141 15.20 -2.46 -21.42
CA LYS A 141 15.82 -1.12 -21.33
C LYS A 141 16.94 -1.07 -20.30
N LEU A 142 16.76 -1.68 -19.13
CA LEU A 142 17.79 -1.77 -18.10
C LEU A 142 19.04 -2.51 -18.63
N TRP A 143 18.84 -3.61 -19.35
CA TRP A 143 19.92 -4.36 -20.00
C TRP A 143 20.62 -3.56 -21.11
N GLU A 144 19.86 -2.79 -21.90
CA GLU A 144 20.45 -1.93 -22.96
C GLU A 144 21.36 -0.85 -22.37
N VAL A 145 20.99 -0.31 -21.19
CA VAL A 145 21.78 0.72 -20.51
C VAL A 145 22.98 0.11 -19.78
N TYR A 146 22.81 -1.07 -19.18
CA TYR A 146 23.85 -1.73 -18.39
C TYR A 146 23.89 -3.25 -18.66
N PRO A 147 24.55 -3.69 -19.74
CA PRO A 147 24.52 -5.10 -20.18
C PRO A 147 25.58 -5.97 -19.46
N ASP A 148 25.51 -5.99 -18.12
CA ASP A 148 26.38 -6.83 -17.30
C ASP A 148 25.53 -7.89 -16.55
N PRO A 149 25.69 -9.18 -16.87
CA PRO A 149 24.88 -10.25 -16.26
C PRO A 149 25.18 -10.50 -14.77
N ASN A 150 26.22 -9.88 -14.21
CA ASN A 150 26.46 -9.92 -12.77
C ASN A 150 25.51 -9.01 -11.98
N TYR A 151 24.97 -7.97 -12.63
CA TYR A 151 24.12 -6.95 -11.99
C TYR A 151 22.72 -6.85 -12.59
N VAL A 152 22.58 -7.14 -13.89
CA VAL A 152 21.30 -7.05 -14.59
C VAL A 152 20.94 -8.39 -15.21
N ALA A 153 19.78 -8.92 -14.90
CA ALA A 153 19.31 -10.16 -15.50
C ALA A 153 19.15 -9.98 -17.02
N ASN A 154 19.80 -10.88 -17.82
CA ASN A 154 19.72 -10.85 -19.27
C ASN A 154 18.30 -11.21 -19.74
N PRO A 155 17.58 -10.31 -20.44
CA PRO A 155 16.21 -10.55 -20.91
C PRO A 155 16.10 -11.68 -21.94
N ALA A 156 17.19 -12.05 -22.63
CA ALA A 156 17.23 -13.21 -23.51
C ALA A 156 16.90 -14.53 -22.79
N ASN A 157 16.98 -14.57 -21.47
CA ASN A 157 16.58 -15.72 -20.64
C ASN A 157 15.07 -15.74 -20.30
N GLY A 158 14.28 -14.82 -20.84
CA GLY A 158 12.84 -14.68 -20.61
C GLY A 158 12.48 -13.89 -19.33
N MET A 159 11.18 -13.79 -19.07
CA MET A 159 10.63 -13.13 -17.87
C MET A 159 11.05 -13.88 -16.60
N ARG A 160 11.48 -13.15 -15.58
CA ARG A 160 11.93 -13.70 -14.30
C ARG A 160 11.71 -12.69 -13.17
N ARG A 161 11.62 -13.22 -11.94
CA ARG A 161 11.68 -12.43 -10.71
C ARG A 161 10.68 -11.25 -10.73
N HIS A 162 11.17 -10.00 -10.81
CA HIS A 162 10.34 -8.79 -10.85
C HIS A 162 9.31 -8.78 -11.98
N ASN A 163 9.62 -9.40 -13.14
CA ASN A 163 8.66 -9.50 -14.24
C ASN A 163 7.46 -10.41 -13.94
N LEU A 164 7.55 -11.27 -12.92
CA LEU A 164 6.47 -12.18 -12.52
C LEU A 164 5.56 -11.58 -11.43
N GLY A 165 5.96 -10.44 -10.83
CA GLY A 165 5.19 -9.74 -9.81
C GLY A 165 5.24 -10.35 -8.42
N GLY A 166 6.14 -11.33 -8.19
CA GLY A 166 6.36 -11.95 -6.89
C GLY A 166 7.67 -11.51 -6.20
N THR A 167 8.44 -10.62 -6.81
CA THR A 167 9.73 -10.14 -6.27
C THR A 167 9.65 -8.65 -5.97
N VAL A 168 10.29 -8.22 -4.91
CA VAL A 168 10.32 -6.84 -4.45
C VAL A 168 11.70 -6.47 -3.90
N ASP A 169 12.20 -5.29 -4.30
CA ASP A 169 13.33 -4.63 -3.66
C ASP A 169 12.81 -3.71 -2.56
N ILE A 170 13.21 -3.99 -1.32
CA ILE A 170 12.54 -3.42 -0.16
C ILE A 170 13.52 -3.16 0.98
N THR A 171 13.26 -2.12 1.75
CA THR A 171 13.96 -1.79 2.99
C THR A 171 12.99 -1.47 4.11
N ILE A 172 13.51 -1.18 5.28
CA ILE A 172 12.76 -0.59 6.39
C ILE A 172 13.19 0.85 6.65
N VAL A 173 12.25 1.61 7.15
CA VAL A 173 12.42 2.98 7.64
C VAL A 173 11.79 3.07 9.04
N ALA A 174 12.11 4.12 9.80
CA ALA A 174 11.39 4.40 11.03
C ALA A 174 9.89 4.65 10.75
N ALA A 175 9.04 4.54 11.77
CA ALA A 175 7.58 4.67 11.63
C ALA A 175 7.12 5.99 11.00
N ASP A 176 7.91 7.06 11.12
CA ASP A 176 7.65 8.37 10.51
C ASP A 176 8.22 8.51 9.09
N GLY A 177 8.83 7.45 8.54
CA GLY A 177 9.44 7.41 7.21
C GLY A 177 10.88 7.90 7.15
N SER A 178 11.50 8.27 8.29
CA SER A 178 12.90 8.66 8.32
C SER A 178 13.81 7.46 8.03
N ILE A 179 14.89 7.72 7.29
CA ILE A 179 15.90 6.72 6.92
C ILE A 179 16.63 6.25 8.19
N ILE A 180 16.88 4.96 8.27
CA ILE A 180 17.71 4.32 9.31
C ILE A 180 18.92 3.66 8.66
N PRO A 181 20.01 3.41 9.41
CA PRO A 181 21.20 2.74 8.89
C PRO A 181 20.84 1.35 8.34
N MET A 182 21.32 1.06 7.11
CA MET A 182 21.25 -0.26 6.48
C MET A 182 22.66 -0.63 5.97
N PRO A 183 22.93 -1.90 5.59
CA PRO A 183 24.27 -2.35 5.21
C PRO A 183 24.91 -1.56 4.07
N SER A 184 24.10 -1.20 3.07
CA SER A 184 24.50 -0.41 1.90
C SER A 184 23.33 0.39 1.37
N GLU A 185 23.57 1.25 0.39
CA GLU A 185 22.54 1.84 -0.44
C GLU A 185 21.93 0.78 -1.40
N PHE A 186 20.78 1.11 -1.97
CA PHE A 186 20.15 0.32 -3.03
C PHE A 186 21.07 0.27 -4.27
N ASP A 187 21.17 -0.90 -4.91
CA ASP A 187 22.08 -1.14 -6.05
C ASP A 187 23.55 -0.85 -5.76
N ASP A 188 23.98 -0.98 -4.51
CA ASP A 188 25.41 -1.00 -4.18
C ASP A 188 25.99 -2.37 -4.62
N PHE A 189 26.90 -2.33 -5.58
CA PHE A 189 27.56 -3.54 -6.12
C PHE A 189 28.83 -3.94 -5.37
N SER A 190 29.01 -3.45 -4.16
CA SER A 190 30.09 -3.90 -3.26
C SER A 190 29.66 -5.15 -2.46
N LEU A 191 30.62 -5.75 -1.75
CA LEU A 191 30.33 -6.88 -0.85
C LEU A 191 29.33 -6.54 0.28
N LYS A 192 29.08 -5.27 0.54
CA LYS A 192 28.09 -4.84 1.54
C LYS A 192 26.65 -5.11 1.11
N ALA A 193 26.41 -5.34 -0.18
CA ALA A 193 25.09 -5.69 -0.70
C ALA A 193 24.68 -7.13 -0.36
N ASP A 194 25.66 -8.03 -0.22
CA ASP A 194 25.36 -9.44 0.02
C ASP A 194 24.84 -9.71 1.45
N ARG A 195 24.27 -10.89 1.65
CA ARG A 195 23.69 -11.31 2.94
C ARG A 195 24.73 -11.87 3.91
N ASN A 196 26.02 -11.68 3.64
CA ASN A 196 27.09 -11.93 4.59
C ASN A 196 27.43 -10.62 5.32
N TYR A 197 26.72 -10.35 6.39
CA TYR A 197 26.84 -9.10 7.14
C TYR A 197 28.11 -8.99 7.99
N SER A 198 29.05 -9.94 7.89
CA SER A 198 30.32 -9.93 8.66
C SER A 198 31.23 -8.75 8.28
N ASP A 199 31.07 -8.20 7.08
CA ASP A 199 31.86 -7.09 6.55
C ASP A 199 31.23 -5.71 6.84
N ILE A 200 30.15 -5.68 7.64
CA ILE A 200 29.46 -4.46 8.03
C ILE A 200 29.89 -4.04 9.43
N ASP A 201 30.64 -2.93 9.51
CA ASP A 201 31.15 -2.40 10.79
C ASP A 201 30.04 -1.73 11.65
N ASN A 202 28.93 -1.33 11.04
CA ASN A 202 27.83 -0.67 11.72
C ASN A 202 26.86 -1.70 12.33
N GLU A 203 26.96 -1.93 13.63
CA GLU A 203 26.09 -2.87 14.36
C GLU A 203 24.61 -2.53 14.25
N GLU A 204 24.24 -1.25 14.19
CA GLU A 204 22.85 -0.82 14.01
C GLU A 204 22.33 -1.24 12.62
N ALA A 205 23.13 -1.07 11.57
CA ALA A 205 22.78 -1.50 10.22
C ALA A 205 22.58 -3.01 10.13
N VAL A 206 23.47 -3.79 10.77
CA VAL A 206 23.32 -5.26 10.87
C VAL A 206 22.04 -5.63 11.60
N ASN A 207 21.75 -5.00 12.73
CA ASN A 207 20.51 -5.27 13.47
C ASN A 207 19.27 -4.93 12.63
N ASN A 208 19.25 -3.80 11.96
CA ASN A 208 18.13 -3.35 11.14
C ASN A 208 17.87 -4.31 9.95
N VAL A 209 18.93 -4.73 9.24
CA VAL A 209 18.76 -5.69 8.13
C VAL A 209 18.30 -7.06 8.62
N MET A 210 18.73 -7.50 9.80
CA MET A 210 18.26 -8.75 10.39
C MET A 210 16.79 -8.69 10.82
N ILE A 211 16.31 -7.52 11.30
CA ILE A 211 14.89 -7.29 11.56
C ILE A 211 14.08 -7.44 10.28
N LEU A 212 14.49 -6.78 9.18
CA LEU A 212 13.86 -6.92 7.87
C LEU A 212 13.87 -8.37 7.40
N GLN A 213 15.04 -9.02 7.40
CA GLN A 213 15.20 -10.39 6.93
C GLN A 213 14.29 -11.36 7.67
N ASN A 214 14.30 -11.31 8.99
CA ASN A 214 13.46 -12.18 9.81
C ASN A 214 11.96 -11.97 9.53
N ALA A 215 11.52 -10.71 9.42
CA ALA A 215 10.13 -10.40 9.13
C ALA A 215 9.71 -10.89 7.73
N MET A 216 10.56 -10.74 6.72
CA MET A 216 10.29 -11.22 5.37
C MET A 216 10.26 -12.75 5.30
N GLU A 217 11.28 -13.43 5.83
CA GLU A 217 11.39 -14.89 5.78
C GLU A 217 10.29 -15.59 6.57
N ASN A 218 9.92 -15.07 7.76
CA ASN A 218 8.81 -15.58 8.56
C ASN A 218 7.45 -15.47 7.87
N ASN A 219 7.32 -14.57 6.90
CA ASN A 219 6.10 -14.35 6.15
C ASN A 219 6.15 -14.92 4.72
N GLY A 220 7.07 -15.85 4.43
CA GLY A 220 7.09 -16.64 3.20
C GLY A 220 7.78 -15.98 2.02
N PHE A 221 8.81 -15.18 2.28
CA PHE A 221 9.73 -14.68 1.29
C PHE A 221 11.09 -15.38 1.40
N THR A 222 11.81 -15.44 0.28
CA THR A 222 13.20 -15.88 0.21
C THR A 222 14.06 -14.74 -0.31
N GLY A 223 15.15 -14.42 0.38
CA GLY A 223 16.09 -13.40 -0.05
C GLY A 223 17.07 -13.90 -1.10
N TYR A 224 17.51 -13.02 -2.01
CA TYR A 224 18.61 -13.29 -2.91
C TYR A 224 19.94 -13.07 -2.20
N GLN A 225 20.89 -14.01 -2.34
CA GLN A 225 22.13 -13.98 -1.57
C GLN A 225 23.01 -12.73 -1.84
N GLY A 226 23.00 -12.25 -3.08
CA GLY A 226 23.83 -11.11 -3.50
C GLY A 226 23.26 -9.73 -3.16
N GLU A 227 22.00 -9.64 -2.66
CA GLU A 227 21.31 -8.37 -2.44
C GLU A 227 20.42 -8.47 -1.20
N TRP A 228 20.76 -7.73 -0.15
CA TRP A 228 20.02 -7.79 1.12
C TRP A 228 18.59 -7.27 1.01
N TRP A 229 18.31 -6.43 0.02
CA TRP A 229 16.98 -5.81 -0.23
C TRP A 229 16.05 -6.65 -1.11
N ASP A 230 16.59 -7.60 -1.92
CA ASP A 230 15.81 -8.39 -2.87
C ASP A 230 15.18 -9.62 -2.21
N TYR A 231 13.84 -9.67 -2.27
CA TYR A 231 13.03 -10.77 -1.75
C TYR A 231 12.03 -11.26 -2.77
N SER A 232 11.98 -12.56 -2.97
CA SER A 232 10.98 -13.23 -3.81
C SER A 232 9.98 -14.00 -2.94
N ASP A 233 8.71 -13.94 -3.33
CA ASP A 233 7.67 -14.82 -2.80
C ASP A 233 8.06 -16.29 -3.05
N THR A 234 7.78 -17.17 -2.10
CA THR A 234 7.97 -18.62 -2.26
C THR A 234 6.95 -19.26 -3.19
N VAL A 235 5.89 -18.54 -3.59
CA VAL A 235 4.95 -18.94 -4.64
C VAL A 235 5.51 -18.51 -5.99
N GLU A 236 5.59 -19.46 -6.94
CA GLU A 236 5.93 -19.18 -8.32
C GLU A 236 4.69 -18.73 -9.09
N TYR A 237 4.82 -17.62 -9.82
CA TYR A 237 3.75 -17.05 -10.65
C TYR A 237 4.07 -17.24 -12.13
N GLU A 238 3.02 -17.49 -12.92
CA GLU A 238 3.12 -17.55 -14.37
C GLU A 238 3.38 -16.14 -14.95
N ALA A 239 4.17 -16.10 -16.04
CA ALA A 239 4.39 -14.88 -16.79
C ALA A 239 3.11 -14.45 -17.50
N VAL A 240 2.68 -13.22 -17.28
CA VAL A 240 1.58 -12.57 -18.00
C VAL A 240 1.96 -11.14 -18.34
N ASP A 241 1.47 -10.64 -19.46
CA ASP A 241 1.60 -9.23 -19.79
C ASP A 241 0.69 -8.42 -18.86
N PHE A 242 1.28 -7.46 -18.17
CA PHE A 242 0.58 -6.52 -17.32
C PHE A 242 1.14 -5.11 -17.55
N GLU A 243 0.25 -4.19 -17.81
CA GLU A 243 0.54 -2.75 -17.96
C GLU A 243 0.11 -2.03 -16.68
N PRO A 244 1.05 -1.42 -15.90
CA PRO A 244 0.74 -0.66 -14.68
C PRO A 244 -0.10 0.59 -14.90
#